data_5893afb2357106430f0f681e13ea56a5
#
_entry.id   5893afb2357106430f0f681e13ea56a5
#
_cell.length_a   1.000
_cell.length_b   1.000
_cell.length_c   1.000
_cell.angle_alpha   90.00
_cell.angle_beta   90.00
_cell.angle_gamma   90.00
#
_symmetry.space_group_name_H-M   'P 1'
#
loop_
_entity.id
_entity.type
_entity.pdbx_description
1 polymer ?
#
loop_
_entity_poly.entity_id
_entity_poly.type
_entity_poly.pdbx_seq_one_letter_code
_entity_poly.pdbx_strand_id
1 'polypeptide(L)'
;MTSYQTNMKAIRLSIFLTILTLMMQACSPSNKGNDMAQDDGPLASANEIEEIEEEPIKIKHRFSTAEEAIEYMNESPDKDRYAAGIMHKMAHDSLDYCNRLLNSEYDYFIIVDKGDMKVKLFDRYGVLRKSYTCACGKGFGNKRSRGDCRTPEGFFRAGKVQNSENWHYTDENGVRSENPGQYGPRFFRIVTPGFNSTGIHGTDAPWSVGGRRSHGCVRIKNENILELVQFVTKGMPVIVLPGKRDKEVNWREAHPELFPQPDSTGINPSLTV
;
A
#
# COMPACT_ATOMS: atom_id res chain seq x y z
N MET A 1 -18.65 12.66 40.48
CA MET A 1 -18.19 12.27 39.13
C MET A 1 -19.31 12.20 38.07
N THR A 2 -20.43 12.86 38.26
CA THR A 2 -21.64 12.72 37.39
C THR A 2 -22.02 13.98 36.61
N SER A 3 -21.35 15.13 36.83
CA SER A 3 -21.72 16.38 36.13
C SER A 3 -20.92 16.67 34.85
N TYR A 4 -19.74 16.06 34.67
CA TYR A 4 -18.88 16.32 33.52
C TYR A 4 -19.31 15.52 32.26
N GLN A 5 -19.93 14.37 32.44
CA GLN A 5 -20.42 13.55 31.31
C GLN A 5 -21.71 14.07 30.66
N THR A 6 -22.53 14.82 31.42
CA THR A 6 -23.79 15.37 30.91
C THR A 6 -23.55 16.56 29.97
N ASN A 7 -22.51 17.35 30.19
CA ASN A 7 -22.18 18.51 29.36
C ASN A 7 -21.59 18.15 27.99
N MET A 8 -20.84 17.06 27.89
CA MET A 8 -20.30 16.60 26.60
C MET A 8 -21.36 16.04 25.64
N LYS A 9 -22.42 15.44 26.16
CA LYS A 9 -23.54 14.94 25.32
C LYS A 9 -24.40 16.09 24.79
N ALA A 10 -24.59 17.15 25.56
CA ALA A 10 -25.36 18.32 25.15
C ALA A 10 -24.64 19.11 24.05
N ILE A 11 -23.31 19.25 24.12
CA ILE A 11 -22.51 19.93 23.10
C ILE A 11 -22.48 19.14 21.78
N ARG A 12 -22.40 17.82 21.83
CA ARG A 12 -22.47 16.98 20.61
C ARG A 12 -23.83 17.03 19.92
N LEU A 13 -24.91 17.13 20.65
CA LEU A 13 -26.26 17.21 20.10
C LEU A 13 -26.54 18.58 19.48
N SER A 14 -25.98 19.67 20.02
CA SER A 14 -26.12 21.03 19.48
C SER A 14 -25.38 21.21 18.15
N ILE A 15 -24.20 20.61 17.99
CA ILE A 15 -23.42 20.65 16.74
C ILE A 15 -24.11 19.85 15.63
N PHE A 16 -24.77 18.73 15.96
CA PHE A 16 -25.49 17.91 14.98
C PHE A 16 -26.75 18.62 14.46
N LEU A 17 -27.42 19.43 15.27
CA LEU A 17 -28.64 20.15 14.89
C LEU A 17 -28.34 21.36 14.00
N THR A 18 -27.18 22.02 14.14
CA THR A 18 -26.77 23.17 13.33
C THR A 18 -26.30 22.75 11.92
N ILE A 19 -25.77 21.55 11.74
CA ILE A 19 -25.39 21.01 10.42
C ILE A 19 -26.60 20.59 9.61
N LEU A 20 -27.68 20.11 10.25
CA LEU A 20 -28.90 19.68 9.57
C LEU A 20 -29.76 20.84 9.05
N THR A 21 -29.65 22.04 9.61
CA THR A 21 -30.40 23.22 9.17
C THR A 21 -29.75 23.96 7.98
N LEU A 22 -28.46 23.72 7.68
CA LEU A 22 -27.77 24.34 6.55
C LEU A 22 -27.96 23.59 5.22
N MET A 23 -28.50 22.38 5.23
CA MET A 23 -28.68 21.54 4.02
C MET A 23 -30.07 21.65 3.34
N MET A 24 -30.96 22.52 3.80
CA MET A 24 -32.34 22.61 3.25
C MET A 24 -32.63 23.89 2.40
N GLN A 25 -31.60 24.61 1.96
CA GLN A 25 -31.84 25.80 1.11
C GLN A 25 -31.02 25.76 -0.18
N ALA A 26 -31.30 24.82 -1.06
CA ALA A 26 -30.95 24.94 -2.48
C ALA A 26 -31.74 23.90 -3.31
N CYS A 27 -32.99 24.18 -3.63
CA CYS A 27 -33.66 23.57 -4.77
C CYS A 27 -34.69 24.53 -5.33
N SER A 28 -34.45 25.04 -6.50
CA SER A 28 -35.51 25.48 -7.43
C SER A 28 -35.08 25.20 -8.86
N PRO A 29 -35.97 24.68 -9.71
CA PRO A 29 -35.66 24.15 -11.01
C PRO A 29 -35.85 25.19 -12.14
N SER A 30 -35.02 25.17 -13.18
CA SER A 30 -35.37 25.72 -14.47
C SER A 30 -35.03 24.76 -15.59
N ASN A 31 -36.04 24.54 -16.39
CA ASN A 31 -36.16 23.64 -17.52
C ASN A 31 -35.60 24.31 -18.81
N LYS A 32 -34.89 23.54 -19.65
CA LYS A 32 -35.04 23.39 -21.11
C LYS A 32 -33.75 23.04 -21.83
N GLY A 33 -33.88 22.08 -22.76
CA GLY A 33 -33.04 21.98 -23.98
C GLY A 33 -32.39 20.63 -24.17
N ASN A 34 -32.97 19.79 -25.02
CA ASN A 34 -32.39 18.58 -25.61
C ASN A 34 -31.10 18.91 -26.33
N ASP A 35 -30.07 18.11 -26.11
CA ASP A 35 -29.20 17.64 -27.20
C ASP A 35 -28.47 16.37 -26.72
N MET A 36 -28.50 15.35 -27.58
CA MET A 36 -27.84 14.07 -27.42
C MET A 36 -26.33 14.27 -27.53
N ALA A 37 -25.60 13.97 -26.45
CA ALA A 37 -24.15 13.73 -26.48
C ALA A 37 -23.82 12.59 -25.49
N GLN A 38 -22.94 11.75 -25.95
CA GLN A 38 -22.45 10.52 -25.38
C GLN A 38 -22.13 10.58 -23.89
N ASP A 39 -22.61 9.56 -23.18
CA ASP A 39 -22.45 9.30 -21.77
C ASP A 39 -20.99 8.89 -21.43
N ASP A 40 -20.15 9.88 -21.17
CA ASP A 40 -18.92 9.71 -20.40
C ASP A 40 -19.23 10.13 -18.97
N GLY A 41 -19.78 9.18 -18.19
CA GLY A 41 -20.07 9.41 -16.78
C GLY A 41 -18.85 9.90 -16.02
N PRO A 42 -18.99 10.90 -15.13
CA PRO A 42 -17.86 11.40 -14.37
C PRO A 42 -17.34 10.31 -13.44
N LEU A 43 -16.08 9.92 -13.66
CA LEU A 43 -15.30 9.18 -12.66
C LEU A 43 -15.46 9.92 -11.32
N ALA A 44 -16.01 9.21 -10.33
CA ALA A 44 -16.17 9.72 -8.99
C ALA A 44 -14.90 10.46 -8.56
N SER A 45 -15.05 11.71 -8.17
CA SER A 45 -13.98 12.52 -7.62
C SER A 45 -13.30 11.72 -6.52
N ALA A 46 -11.99 11.52 -6.66
CA ALA A 46 -11.18 11.00 -5.57
C ALA A 46 -11.44 11.94 -4.38
N ASN A 47 -12.16 11.44 -3.38
CA ASN A 47 -12.28 12.12 -2.10
C ASN A 47 -10.86 12.44 -1.66
N GLU A 48 -10.56 13.71 -1.48
CA GLU A 48 -9.38 14.16 -0.76
C GLU A 48 -9.47 13.48 0.61
N ILE A 49 -8.67 12.43 0.77
CA ILE A 49 -8.45 11.86 2.09
C ILE A 49 -7.62 12.93 2.78
N GLU A 50 -8.24 13.71 3.67
CA GLU A 50 -7.52 14.56 4.60
C GLU A 50 -6.43 13.69 5.23
N GLU A 51 -5.16 14.03 4.97
CA GLU A 51 -4.04 13.48 5.71
C GLU A 51 -4.24 13.93 7.16
N ILE A 52 -4.80 13.04 7.97
CA ILE A 52 -4.84 13.24 9.41
C ILE A 52 -3.36 13.27 9.82
N GLU A 53 -2.82 14.43 10.18
CA GLU A 53 -1.53 14.54 10.87
C GLU A 53 -1.68 13.77 12.17
N GLU A 54 -1.26 12.49 12.16
CA GLU A 54 -1.23 11.69 13.37
C GLU A 54 -0.20 12.30 14.31
N GLU A 55 -0.62 12.68 15.52
CA GLU A 55 0.29 13.09 16.58
C GLU A 55 1.43 12.06 16.74
N PRO A 56 2.66 12.52 17.05
CA PRO A 56 3.79 11.62 17.18
C PRO A 56 3.47 10.54 18.21
N ILE A 57 3.49 9.28 17.77
CA ILE A 57 3.14 8.13 18.60
C ILE A 57 4.15 8.06 19.74
N LYS A 58 3.70 8.26 20.97
CA LYS A 58 4.51 7.98 22.15
C LYS A 58 4.81 6.49 22.18
N ILE A 59 6.08 6.12 22.11
CA ILE A 59 6.52 4.73 22.20
C ILE A 59 6.14 4.23 23.59
N LYS A 60 5.11 3.42 23.68
CA LYS A 60 4.67 2.79 24.94
C LYS A 60 5.45 1.50 25.22
N HIS A 61 5.91 0.84 24.17
CA HIS A 61 6.54 -0.45 24.25
C HIS A 61 7.66 -0.61 23.20
N ARG A 62 8.76 -1.27 23.61
CA ARG A 62 9.88 -1.63 22.74
C ARG A 62 10.11 -3.13 22.89
N PHE A 63 10.08 -3.84 21.79
CA PHE A 63 10.32 -5.27 21.80
C PHE A 63 11.82 -5.55 21.96
N SER A 64 12.16 -6.46 22.88
CA SER A 64 13.51 -6.94 23.06
C SER A 64 13.74 -8.28 22.38
N THR A 65 12.68 -9.08 22.20
CA THR A 65 12.71 -10.39 21.56
C THR A 65 11.57 -10.51 20.54
N ALA A 66 11.70 -11.48 19.66
CA ALA A 66 10.66 -11.77 18.69
C ALA A 66 9.42 -12.40 19.33
N GLU A 67 9.62 -13.19 20.38
CA GLU A 67 8.55 -13.79 21.17
C GLU A 67 7.67 -12.69 21.79
N GLU A 68 8.28 -11.70 22.43
CA GLU A 68 7.60 -10.53 22.99
C GLU A 68 6.81 -9.76 21.93
N ALA A 69 7.36 -9.59 20.73
CA ALA A 69 6.68 -8.94 19.62
C ALA A 69 5.45 -9.74 19.15
N ILE A 70 5.53 -11.06 19.10
CA ILE A 70 4.42 -11.93 18.71
C ILE A 70 3.33 -11.96 19.78
N GLU A 71 3.69 -12.02 21.05
CA GLU A 71 2.74 -11.94 22.17
C GLU A 71 1.97 -10.61 22.12
N TYR A 72 2.69 -9.50 21.97
CA TYR A 72 2.08 -8.18 21.80
C TYR A 72 1.14 -8.11 20.58
N MET A 73 1.51 -8.74 19.46
CA MET A 73 0.70 -8.80 18.25
C MET A 73 -0.68 -9.43 18.50
N ASN A 74 -0.74 -10.44 19.40
CA ASN A 74 -1.98 -11.16 19.67
C ASN A 74 -2.90 -10.40 20.64
N GLU A 75 -2.36 -9.63 21.54
CA GLU A 75 -3.08 -9.10 22.71
C GLU A 75 -3.35 -7.60 22.66
N SER A 76 -2.53 -6.81 21.96
CA SER A 76 -2.61 -5.35 22.02
C SER A 76 -3.68 -4.76 21.08
N PRO A 77 -4.51 -3.82 21.57
CA PRO A 77 -5.40 -3.04 20.70
C PRO A 77 -4.63 -2.08 19.77
N ASP A 78 -3.40 -1.72 20.12
CA ASP A 78 -2.53 -0.82 19.32
C ASP A 78 -1.66 -1.57 18.32
N LYS A 79 -1.87 -2.88 18.16
CA LYS A 79 -1.00 -3.76 17.33
C LYS A 79 -0.74 -3.25 15.92
N ASP A 80 -1.70 -2.57 15.30
CA ASP A 80 -1.57 -2.07 13.93
C ASP A 80 -0.61 -0.88 13.82
N ARG A 81 -0.22 -0.27 14.95
CA ARG A 81 0.81 0.76 15.04
C ARG A 81 2.23 0.21 15.16
N TYR A 82 2.38 -1.10 15.27
CA TYR A 82 3.65 -1.80 15.38
C TYR A 82 3.83 -2.75 14.19
N ALA A 83 5.06 -2.91 13.78
CA ALA A 83 5.39 -3.80 12.67
C ALA A 83 4.94 -5.23 12.94
N ALA A 84 5.11 -5.73 14.17
CA ALA A 84 4.66 -7.05 14.58
C ALA A 84 3.17 -7.28 14.32
N GLY A 85 2.32 -6.26 14.60
CA GLY A 85 0.88 -6.35 14.40
C GLY A 85 0.43 -6.52 12.95
N ILE A 86 1.22 -6.05 11.99
CA ILE A 86 0.89 -6.19 10.57
C ILE A 86 1.63 -7.35 9.89
N MET A 87 2.67 -7.90 10.49
CA MET A 87 3.47 -8.95 9.87
C MET A 87 2.75 -10.29 9.73
N HIS A 88 1.72 -10.55 10.55
CA HIS A 88 0.87 -11.73 10.39
C HIS A 88 0.09 -11.76 9.07
N LYS A 89 0.06 -10.65 8.33
CA LYS A 89 -0.50 -10.60 6.97
C LYS A 89 0.32 -11.41 5.96
N MET A 90 1.56 -11.74 6.27
CA MET A 90 2.40 -12.59 5.42
C MET A 90 1.99 -14.06 5.50
N ALA A 91 2.26 -14.79 4.42
CA ALA A 91 2.12 -16.25 4.39
C ALA A 91 3.30 -16.98 5.08
N HIS A 92 4.35 -16.24 5.47
CA HIS A 92 5.56 -16.76 6.10
C HIS A 92 5.48 -16.67 7.63
N ASP A 93 6.43 -17.33 8.29
CA ASP A 93 6.57 -17.27 9.74
C ASP A 93 6.87 -15.84 10.20
N SER A 94 5.96 -15.29 10.97
CA SER A 94 6.10 -13.92 11.52
C SER A 94 7.28 -13.81 12.47
N LEU A 95 7.63 -14.89 13.19
CA LEU A 95 8.76 -14.94 14.11
C LEU A 95 10.09 -14.72 13.38
N ASP A 96 10.30 -15.38 12.24
CA ASP A 96 11.53 -15.19 11.44
C ASP A 96 11.69 -13.75 10.97
N TYR A 97 10.61 -13.11 10.53
CA TYR A 97 10.64 -11.71 10.12
C TYR A 97 10.89 -10.76 11.28
N CYS A 98 10.25 -10.99 12.44
CA CYS A 98 10.50 -10.19 13.64
C CYS A 98 11.96 -10.33 14.09
N ASN A 99 12.53 -11.52 14.09
CA ASN A 99 13.94 -11.73 14.40
C ASN A 99 14.88 -10.96 13.48
N ARG A 100 14.61 -10.97 12.17
CA ARG A 100 15.42 -10.24 11.20
C ARG A 100 15.34 -8.73 11.38
N LEU A 101 14.21 -8.19 11.81
CA LEU A 101 14.03 -6.77 12.08
C LEU A 101 14.71 -6.36 13.38
N LEU A 102 14.49 -7.08 14.48
CA LEU A 102 15.06 -6.78 15.80
C LEU A 102 16.60 -6.88 15.82
N ASN A 103 17.17 -7.78 15.00
CA ASN A 103 18.62 -7.93 14.84
C ASN A 103 19.19 -7.05 13.72
N SER A 104 18.40 -6.13 13.17
CA SER A 104 18.85 -5.19 12.13
C SER A 104 19.72 -4.10 12.74
N GLU A 105 20.84 -3.77 12.08
CA GLU A 105 21.71 -2.61 12.41
C GLU A 105 21.14 -1.26 11.96
N TYR A 106 20.04 -1.27 11.19
CA TYR A 106 19.44 -0.07 10.62
C TYR A 106 18.46 0.60 11.59
N ASP A 107 18.43 1.93 11.59
CA ASP A 107 17.51 2.69 12.45
C ASP A 107 16.06 2.61 12.00
N TYR A 108 15.84 2.31 10.71
CA TYR A 108 14.52 2.23 10.09
C TYR A 108 14.38 1.00 9.21
N PHE A 109 13.12 0.64 8.92
CA PHE A 109 12.75 -0.32 7.88
C PHE A 109 11.41 0.05 7.25
N ILE A 110 11.14 -0.50 6.08
CA ILE A 110 9.91 -0.23 5.33
C ILE A 110 9.06 -1.47 5.24
N ILE A 111 7.76 -1.31 5.41
CA ILE A 111 6.76 -2.31 5.02
C ILE A 111 5.89 -1.74 3.90
N VAL A 112 5.86 -2.43 2.76
CA VAL A 112 4.91 -2.19 1.68
C VAL A 112 3.73 -3.14 1.88
N ASP A 113 2.57 -2.60 2.22
CA ASP A 113 1.34 -3.36 2.41
C ASP A 113 0.49 -3.29 1.14
N LYS A 114 0.47 -4.37 0.37
CA LYS A 114 -0.28 -4.47 -0.89
C LYS A 114 -1.80 -4.56 -0.66
N GLY A 115 -2.21 -4.94 0.54
CA GLY A 115 -3.62 -5.00 0.93
C GLY A 115 -4.20 -3.62 1.20
N ASP A 116 -3.46 -2.83 1.97
CA ASP A 116 -3.86 -1.47 2.37
C ASP A 116 -3.41 -0.40 1.37
N MET A 117 -2.62 -0.76 0.34
CA MET A 117 -1.96 0.17 -0.58
C MET A 117 -1.16 1.25 0.15
N LYS A 118 -0.32 0.83 1.09
CA LYS A 118 0.50 1.70 1.92
C LYS A 118 1.98 1.32 1.87
N VAL A 119 2.83 2.34 1.87
CA VAL A 119 4.24 2.24 2.24
C VAL A 119 4.37 2.81 3.64
N LYS A 120 4.78 1.97 4.59
CA LYS A 120 4.85 2.30 6.02
C LYS A 120 6.32 2.30 6.45
N LEU A 121 6.79 3.41 7.03
CA LEU A 121 8.13 3.55 7.61
C LEU A 121 8.06 3.28 9.10
N PHE A 122 8.85 2.32 9.57
CA PHE A 122 8.99 1.98 10.98
C PHE A 122 10.41 2.29 11.47
N ASP A 123 10.54 2.64 12.74
CA ASP A 123 11.85 2.66 13.38
C ASP A 123 12.31 1.24 13.77
N ARG A 124 13.56 1.14 14.24
CA ARG A 124 14.18 -0.14 14.66
C ARG A 124 13.43 -0.87 15.79
N TYR A 125 12.56 -0.16 16.52
CA TYR A 125 11.73 -0.72 17.58
C TYR A 125 10.36 -1.17 17.08
N GLY A 126 10.12 -1.07 15.76
CA GLY A 126 8.87 -1.48 15.15
C GLY A 126 7.71 -0.50 15.29
N VAL A 127 7.98 0.77 15.66
CA VAL A 127 6.96 1.81 15.79
C VAL A 127 6.77 2.51 14.45
N LEU A 128 5.52 2.67 14.01
CA LEU A 128 5.17 3.40 12.79
C LEU A 128 5.55 4.88 12.92
N ARG A 129 6.34 5.37 11.97
CA ARG A 129 6.77 6.77 11.89
C ARG A 129 6.07 7.54 10.79
N LYS A 130 5.86 6.92 9.63
CA LYS A 130 5.22 7.52 8.47
C LYS A 130 4.43 6.47 7.70
N SER A 131 3.36 6.92 7.05
CA SER A 131 2.54 6.07 6.21
C SER A 131 2.14 6.83 4.94
N TYR A 132 2.43 6.25 3.78
CA TYR A 132 2.18 6.87 2.48
C TYR A 132 1.27 5.98 1.65
N THR A 133 0.27 6.56 1.01
CA THR A 133 -0.53 5.82 0.03
C THR A 133 0.33 5.47 -1.17
N CYS A 134 0.21 4.26 -1.68
CA CYS A 134 1.00 3.80 -2.82
C CYS A 134 0.15 3.14 -3.91
N ALA A 135 0.76 2.96 -5.08
CA ALA A 135 0.26 2.05 -6.11
C ALA A 135 1.22 0.89 -6.26
N CYS A 136 0.68 -0.31 -6.46
CA CYS A 136 1.44 -1.54 -6.71
C CYS A 136 1.16 -2.09 -8.11
N GLY A 137 1.81 -3.20 -8.43
CA GLY A 137 1.64 -3.93 -9.69
C GLY A 137 0.18 -4.31 -9.98
N LYS A 138 -0.24 -4.24 -11.25
CA LYS A 138 -1.58 -4.62 -11.73
C LYS A 138 -1.90 -6.08 -11.41
N GLY A 139 -0.89 -6.97 -11.49
CA GLY A 139 -1.03 -8.39 -11.23
C GLY A 139 -1.13 -8.69 -9.73
N PHE A 140 -1.95 -9.67 -9.40
CA PHE A 140 -2.06 -10.21 -8.04
C PHE A 140 -1.09 -11.38 -7.83
N GLY A 141 -0.74 -11.62 -6.57
CA GLY A 141 0.20 -12.65 -6.17
C GLY A 141 1.65 -12.18 -6.16
N ASN A 142 2.55 -13.12 -5.83
CA ASN A 142 3.99 -12.85 -5.83
C ASN A 142 4.55 -12.78 -7.25
N LYS A 143 5.60 -12.00 -7.44
CA LYS A 143 6.30 -11.89 -8.72
C LYS A 143 6.97 -13.21 -9.09
N ARG A 144 6.74 -13.69 -10.32
CA ARG A 144 7.28 -14.96 -10.84
C ARG A 144 8.11 -14.80 -12.10
N SER A 145 7.79 -13.79 -12.92
CA SER A 145 8.48 -13.58 -14.19
C SER A 145 8.59 -12.10 -14.52
N ARG A 146 9.48 -11.79 -15.47
CA ARG A 146 9.55 -10.45 -16.05
C ARG A 146 8.25 -10.18 -16.84
N GLY A 147 7.68 -8.99 -16.70
CA GLY A 147 6.45 -8.61 -17.43
C GLY A 147 5.14 -9.05 -16.77
N ASP A 148 5.15 -9.85 -15.69
CA ASP A 148 3.94 -10.32 -15.01
C ASP A 148 3.15 -9.21 -14.28
N CYS A 149 3.65 -8.00 -14.29
CA CYS A 149 3.06 -6.83 -13.66
C CYS A 149 2.78 -7.01 -12.14
N ARG A 150 3.49 -7.90 -11.46
CA ARG A 150 3.35 -8.16 -10.03
C ARG A 150 4.44 -7.46 -9.23
N THR A 151 4.08 -6.93 -8.07
CA THR A 151 5.05 -6.49 -7.06
C THR A 151 5.51 -7.71 -6.26
N PRO A 152 6.84 -7.95 -6.13
CA PRO A 152 7.36 -9.08 -5.39
C PRO A 152 6.95 -9.02 -3.92
N GLU A 153 6.82 -10.16 -3.26
CA GLU A 153 6.46 -10.34 -1.85
C GLU A 153 7.60 -11.02 -1.11
N GLY A 154 7.85 -10.58 0.10
CA GLY A 154 8.89 -11.16 0.95
C GLY A 154 9.73 -10.13 1.68
N PHE A 155 10.88 -10.59 2.16
CA PHE A 155 11.88 -9.80 2.88
C PHE A 155 13.03 -9.43 1.94
N PHE A 156 13.21 -8.12 1.72
CA PHE A 156 14.18 -7.57 0.79
C PHE A 156 15.07 -6.51 1.46
N ARG A 157 15.94 -5.91 0.66
CA ARG A 157 16.81 -4.80 1.06
C ARG A 157 16.60 -3.61 0.13
N ALA A 158 16.73 -2.40 0.67
CA ALA A 158 16.75 -1.19 -0.14
C ALA A 158 18.07 -1.06 -0.91
N GLY A 159 17.99 -0.70 -2.18
CA GLY A 159 19.14 -0.26 -2.97
C GLY A 159 19.52 1.19 -2.64
N LYS A 160 20.55 1.70 -3.33
CA LYS A 160 20.93 3.11 -3.25
C LYS A 160 19.80 4.00 -3.78
N VAL A 161 19.52 5.10 -3.09
CA VAL A 161 18.65 6.17 -3.60
C VAL A 161 19.31 6.85 -4.80
N GLN A 162 18.53 7.07 -5.86
CA GLN A 162 18.97 7.65 -7.12
C GLN A 162 18.07 8.84 -7.49
N ASN A 163 18.65 9.84 -8.11
CA ASN A 163 17.87 10.88 -8.79
C ASN A 163 17.32 10.28 -10.08
N SER A 164 16.01 10.33 -10.25
CA SER A 164 15.28 9.75 -11.39
C SER A 164 14.52 10.78 -12.22
N GLU A 165 14.69 12.07 -11.95
CA GLU A 165 13.96 13.15 -12.62
C GLU A 165 14.04 13.08 -14.15
N ASN A 166 15.23 12.72 -14.68
CA ASN A 166 15.49 12.64 -16.10
C ASN A 166 15.42 11.21 -16.66
N TRP A 167 14.86 10.27 -15.89
CA TRP A 167 14.73 8.90 -16.37
C TRP A 167 13.50 8.76 -17.26
N HIS A 168 13.70 8.07 -18.38
CA HIS A 168 12.64 7.70 -19.29
C HIS A 168 12.18 6.28 -19.02
N TYR A 169 10.90 6.06 -19.09
CA TYR A 169 10.35 4.71 -19.08
C TYR A 169 10.59 4.04 -20.42
N THR A 170 10.94 2.77 -20.39
CA THR A 170 10.98 1.92 -21.58
C THR A 170 9.98 0.79 -21.39
N ASP A 171 9.05 0.64 -22.29
CA ASP A 171 7.99 -0.38 -22.22
C ASP A 171 8.52 -1.80 -22.53
N GLU A 172 7.64 -2.76 -22.52
CA GLU A 172 7.94 -4.17 -22.79
C GLU A 172 8.38 -4.43 -24.23
N ASN A 173 8.03 -3.54 -25.17
CA ASN A 173 8.42 -3.59 -26.59
C ASN A 173 9.74 -2.84 -26.84
N GLY A 174 10.36 -2.27 -25.81
CA GLY A 174 11.59 -1.49 -25.93
C GLY A 174 11.36 -0.02 -26.37
N VAL A 175 10.10 0.43 -26.42
CA VAL A 175 9.78 1.80 -26.79
C VAL A 175 10.02 2.71 -25.59
N ARG A 176 10.90 3.71 -25.77
CA ARG A 176 11.23 4.70 -24.77
C ARG A 176 10.20 5.83 -24.79
N SER A 177 9.76 6.28 -23.62
CA SER A 177 8.88 7.46 -23.48
C SER A 177 9.57 8.72 -24.01
N GLU A 178 8.81 9.59 -24.66
CA GLU A 178 9.31 10.88 -25.17
C GLU A 178 9.74 11.78 -24.01
N ASN A 179 8.94 11.87 -22.96
CA ASN A 179 9.20 12.71 -21.80
C ASN A 179 9.70 11.87 -20.61
N PRO A 180 10.64 12.40 -19.81
CA PRO A 180 11.01 11.83 -18.52
C PRO A 180 9.93 12.08 -17.47
N GLY A 181 10.10 11.51 -16.27
CA GLY A 181 9.29 11.84 -15.10
C GLY A 181 8.43 10.70 -14.56
N GLN A 182 8.27 9.62 -15.32
CA GLN A 182 7.43 8.47 -14.90
C GLN A 182 7.90 7.84 -13.57
N TYR A 183 9.17 8.05 -13.21
CA TYR A 183 9.75 7.59 -11.94
C TYR A 183 9.76 8.67 -10.85
N GLY A 184 9.26 9.87 -11.16
CA GLY A 184 9.32 11.01 -10.24
C GLY A 184 10.76 11.43 -9.91
N PRO A 185 10.96 12.23 -8.82
CA PRO A 185 12.27 12.81 -8.50
C PRO A 185 13.27 11.81 -7.91
N ARG A 186 12.81 10.75 -7.24
CA ARG A 186 13.67 9.76 -6.58
C ARG A 186 13.18 8.35 -6.80
N PHE A 187 14.16 7.45 -6.89
CA PHE A 187 13.97 6.01 -7.03
C PHE A 187 14.95 5.27 -6.13
N PHE A 188 14.51 4.21 -5.48
CA PHE A 188 15.41 3.20 -4.92
C PHE A 188 14.89 1.80 -5.18
N ARG A 189 15.80 0.88 -5.44
CA ARG A 189 15.45 -0.51 -5.73
C ARG A 189 14.98 -1.23 -4.49
N ILE A 190 14.04 -2.15 -4.67
CA ILE A 190 13.84 -3.30 -3.80
C ILE A 190 14.72 -4.40 -4.39
N VAL A 191 15.80 -4.77 -3.68
CA VAL A 191 16.77 -5.76 -4.14
C VAL A 191 16.16 -7.14 -4.00
N THR A 192 15.65 -7.66 -5.12
CA THR A 192 14.92 -8.93 -5.19
C THR A 192 15.76 -9.97 -5.95
N PRO A 193 15.90 -11.21 -5.44
CA PRO A 193 16.55 -12.28 -6.20
C PRO A 193 15.87 -12.50 -7.55
N GLY A 194 16.64 -12.50 -8.63
CA GLY A 194 16.15 -12.77 -9.98
C GLY A 194 15.42 -11.61 -10.68
N PHE A 195 15.12 -10.50 -9.99
CA PHE A 195 14.38 -9.37 -10.56
C PHE A 195 15.04 -8.03 -10.23
N ASN A 196 15.67 -7.40 -11.20
CA ASN A 196 16.48 -6.19 -10.98
C ASN A 196 15.74 -4.87 -11.26
N SER A 197 14.45 -4.89 -11.62
CA SER A 197 13.73 -3.71 -12.09
C SER A 197 12.67 -3.17 -11.13
N THR A 198 12.45 -3.81 -9.99
CA THR A 198 11.44 -3.35 -9.02
C THR A 198 12.02 -2.35 -8.05
N GLY A 199 11.29 -1.27 -7.78
CA GLY A 199 11.69 -0.24 -6.83
C GLY A 199 10.51 0.52 -6.26
N ILE A 200 10.82 1.45 -5.33
CA ILE A 200 9.89 2.44 -4.80
C ILE A 200 10.32 3.80 -5.37
N HIS A 201 9.36 4.56 -5.91
CA HIS A 201 9.67 5.81 -6.61
C HIS A 201 8.45 6.76 -6.63
N GLY A 202 8.69 8.00 -7.04
CA GLY A 202 7.65 8.97 -7.34
C GLY A 202 6.88 8.65 -8.62
N THR A 203 6.12 9.60 -9.14
CA THR A 203 5.35 9.40 -10.37
C THR A 203 4.93 10.73 -11.00
N ASP A 204 4.83 10.78 -12.31
CA ASP A 204 4.17 11.84 -13.09
C ASP A 204 2.65 11.66 -13.16
N ALA A 205 2.15 10.53 -12.66
CA ALA A 205 0.72 10.18 -12.64
C ALA A 205 0.21 10.02 -11.19
N PRO A 206 0.10 11.10 -10.39
CA PRO A 206 -0.29 11.04 -8.98
C PRO A 206 -1.68 10.45 -8.77
N TRP A 207 -2.58 10.58 -9.74
CA TRP A 207 -3.90 9.95 -9.77
C TRP A 207 -3.86 8.41 -9.77
N SER A 208 -2.71 7.81 -10.13
CA SER A 208 -2.53 6.35 -10.14
C SER A 208 -2.25 5.78 -8.74
N VAL A 209 -1.92 6.63 -7.77
CA VAL A 209 -1.63 6.25 -6.38
C VAL A 209 -2.93 5.84 -5.67
N GLY A 210 -2.88 4.77 -4.89
CA GLY A 210 -4.03 4.21 -4.18
C GLY A 210 -4.57 2.91 -4.77
N GLY A 211 -3.97 2.38 -5.87
CA GLY A 211 -4.46 1.17 -6.50
C GLY A 211 -3.41 0.33 -7.20
N ARG A 212 -3.85 -0.69 -7.90
CA ARG A 212 -2.98 -1.57 -8.70
C ARG A 212 -2.87 -1.03 -10.13
N ARG A 213 -1.84 -0.24 -10.38
CA ARG A 213 -1.66 0.52 -11.61
C ARG A 213 -0.29 0.39 -12.27
N SER A 214 0.72 -0.19 -11.57
CA SER A 214 2.08 -0.27 -12.07
C SER A 214 2.38 -1.61 -12.78
N HIS A 215 3.54 -1.67 -13.42
CA HIS A 215 4.08 -2.92 -13.99
C HIS A 215 4.95 -3.71 -12.98
N GLY A 216 4.83 -3.41 -11.68
CA GLY A 216 5.51 -4.12 -10.60
C GLY A 216 6.22 -3.23 -9.58
N CYS A 217 6.60 -2.01 -9.95
CA CYS A 217 7.14 -1.02 -9.01
C CYS A 217 6.07 -0.50 -8.05
N VAL A 218 6.52 0.05 -6.94
CA VAL A 218 5.68 0.74 -5.95
C VAL A 218 5.79 2.25 -6.21
N ARG A 219 4.65 2.90 -6.49
CA ARG A 219 4.57 4.34 -6.75
C ARG A 219 3.99 5.04 -5.54
N ILE A 220 4.61 6.13 -5.13
CA ILE A 220 4.06 7.08 -4.16
C ILE A 220 4.09 8.48 -4.75
N LYS A 221 3.38 9.44 -4.16
CA LYS A 221 3.41 10.82 -4.62
C LYS A 221 4.83 11.41 -4.53
N ASN A 222 5.14 12.41 -5.36
CA ASN A 222 6.49 12.98 -5.44
C ASN A 222 6.95 13.62 -4.14
N GLU A 223 6.08 14.34 -3.44
CA GLU A 223 6.35 14.89 -2.13
C GLU A 223 6.69 13.79 -1.11
N ASN A 224 5.96 12.68 -1.13
CA ASN A 224 6.15 11.57 -0.21
C ASN A 224 7.46 10.80 -0.47
N ILE A 225 7.87 10.62 -1.74
CA ILE A 225 9.17 9.97 -2.02
C ILE A 225 10.33 10.86 -1.58
N LEU A 226 10.23 12.20 -1.73
CA LEU A 226 11.24 13.12 -1.28
C LEU A 226 11.40 13.10 0.25
N GLU A 227 10.30 12.95 0.99
CA GLU A 227 10.33 12.77 2.44
C GLU A 227 10.90 11.38 2.81
N LEU A 228 10.37 10.31 2.23
CA LEU A 228 10.77 8.94 2.57
C LEU A 228 12.27 8.71 2.38
N VAL A 229 12.87 9.22 1.31
CA VAL A 229 14.29 8.97 1.00
C VAL A 229 15.26 9.57 2.01
N GLN A 230 14.82 10.48 2.88
CA GLN A 230 15.62 11.02 3.97
C GLN A 230 15.98 9.93 5.01
N PHE A 231 15.16 8.88 5.10
CA PHE A 231 15.32 7.77 6.03
C PHE A 231 15.90 6.52 5.36
N VAL A 232 16.00 6.49 4.02
CA VAL A 232 16.44 5.31 3.28
C VAL A 232 17.94 5.20 3.24
N THR A 233 18.45 4.13 3.85
CA THR A 233 19.86 3.72 3.77
C THR A 233 19.98 2.46 2.93
N LYS A 234 21.01 2.39 2.06
CA LYS A 234 21.28 1.18 1.27
C LYS A 234 21.45 -0.02 2.20
N GLY A 235 20.76 -1.09 1.91
CA GLY A 235 20.79 -2.33 2.69
C GLY A 235 19.72 -2.42 3.78
N MET A 236 19.02 -1.32 4.13
CA MET A 236 17.95 -1.38 5.13
C MET A 236 16.84 -2.36 4.72
N PRO A 237 16.16 -2.99 5.68
CA PRO A 237 15.08 -3.93 5.40
C PRO A 237 13.90 -3.28 4.67
N VAL A 238 13.38 -3.99 3.67
CA VAL A 238 12.12 -3.67 2.98
C VAL A 238 11.30 -4.95 2.90
N ILE A 239 10.14 -4.94 3.53
CA ILE A 239 9.22 -6.08 3.55
C ILE A 239 8.03 -5.75 2.65
N VAL A 240 7.62 -6.67 1.81
CA VAL A 240 6.43 -6.51 0.97
C VAL A 240 5.41 -7.56 1.35
N LEU A 241 4.28 -7.11 1.89
CA LEU A 241 3.20 -7.95 2.38
C LEU A 241 2.12 -8.17 1.31
N PRO A 242 1.64 -9.41 1.16
CA PRO A 242 0.50 -9.71 0.28
C PRO A 242 -0.81 -9.16 0.86
N GLY A 243 -1.69 -8.67 0.00
CA GLY A 243 -3.10 -8.47 0.32
C GLY A 243 -3.88 -9.79 0.26
N LYS A 244 -5.18 -9.76 0.64
CA LYS A 244 -6.03 -10.96 0.65
C LYS A 244 -6.05 -11.68 -0.70
N ARG A 245 -6.29 -10.96 -1.79
CA ARG A 245 -6.33 -11.54 -3.14
C ARG A 245 -4.96 -12.04 -3.62
N ASP A 246 -3.87 -11.43 -3.16
CA ASP A 246 -2.53 -11.94 -3.47
C ASP A 246 -2.32 -13.32 -2.84
N LYS A 247 -2.74 -13.50 -1.58
CA LYS A 247 -2.68 -14.79 -0.88
C LYS A 247 -3.50 -15.86 -1.59
N GLU A 248 -4.70 -15.52 -2.05
CA GLU A 248 -5.57 -16.42 -2.80
C GLU A 248 -4.91 -16.87 -4.12
N VAL A 249 -4.30 -15.95 -4.85
CA VAL A 249 -3.57 -16.26 -6.09
C VAL A 249 -2.35 -17.13 -5.80
N ASN A 250 -1.54 -16.76 -4.79
CA ASN A 250 -0.35 -17.52 -4.40
C ASN A 250 -0.72 -18.95 -4.01
N TRP A 251 -1.81 -19.11 -3.25
CA TRP A 251 -2.29 -20.42 -2.85
C TRP A 251 -2.73 -21.27 -4.04
N ARG A 252 -3.50 -20.72 -4.96
CA ARG A 252 -3.92 -21.42 -6.20
C ARG A 252 -2.73 -21.84 -7.04
N GLU A 253 -1.74 -20.97 -7.19
CA GLU A 253 -0.54 -21.25 -7.96
C GLU A 253 0.39 -22.26 -7.28
N ALA A 254 0.31 -22.41 -5.96
CA ALA A 254 1.04 -23.44 -5.20
C ALA A 254 0.35 -24.81 -5.27
N HIS A 255 -0.95 -24.88 -5.62
CA HIS A 255 -1.76 -26.10 -5.66
C HIS A 255 -2.47 -26.24 -7.01
N PRO A 256 -1.71 -26.30 -8.14
CA PRO A 256 -2.32 -26.35 -9.48
C PRO A 256 -3.17 -27.63 -9.68
N GLU A 257 -2.88 -28.69 -8.95
CA GLU A 257 -3.63 -29.96 -8.98
C GLU A 257 -5.09 -29.80 -8.52
N LEU A 258 -5.39 -28.79 -7.69
CA LEU A 258 -6.75 -28.48 -7.24
C LEU A 258 -7.53 -27.59 -8.22
N PHE A 259 -6.85 -27.02 -9.20
CA PHE A 259 -7.40 -26.11 -10.20
C PHE A 259 -6.91 -26.50 -11.60
N PRO A 260 -7.30 -27.69 -12.09
CA PRO A 260 -6.89 -28.12 -13.43
C PRO A 260 -7.32 -27.07 -14.46
N GLN A 261 -6.40 -26.71 -15.34
CA GLN A 261 -6.71 -25.82 -16.47
C GLN A 261 -7.68 -26.55 -17.39
N PRO A 262 -8.69 -25.85 -17.96
CA PRO A 262 -9.48 -26.45 -19.05
C PRO A 262 -8.51 -26.94 -20.14
N ASP A 263 -8.71 -28.13 -20.61
CA ASP A 263 -7.95 -28.65 -21.72
C ASP A 263 -8.11 -27.73 -22.96
N SER A 264 -7.23 -27.86 -23.90
CA SER A 264 -7.21 -27.03 -25.13
C SER A 264 -8.51 -27.11 -25.96
N THR A 265 -9.45 -27.97 -25.56
CA THR A 265 -10.77 -28.14 -26.19
C THR A 265 -11.85 -27.27 -25.55
N GLY A 266 -11.55 -26.59 -24.44
CA GLY A 266 -12.52 -25.73 -23.73
C GLY A 266 -13.63 -26.50 -23.02
N ILE A 267 -13.55 -27.83 -22.96
CA ILE A 267 -14.55 -28.68 -22.27
C ILE A 267 -14.08 -28.92 -20.87
N ASN A 268 -14.86 -28.46 -19.91
CA ASN A 268 -14.59 -28.70 -18.48
C ASN A 268 -14.92 -30.15 -18.15
N PRO A 269 -13.92 -31.02 -17.84
CA PRO A 269 -14.18 -32.46 -17.62
C PRO A 269 -15.06 -32.76 -16.40
N SER A 270 -15.36 -31.81 -15.54
CA SER A 270 -16.23 -31.97 -14.36
C SER A 270 -17.73 -31.79 -14.65
N LEU A 271 -18.14 -31.62 -15.90
CA LEU A 271 -19.56 -31.49 -16.29
C LEU A 271 -20.11 -32.68 -17.09
N THR A 272 -19.36 -33.76 -17.20
CA THR A 272 -19.85 -35.02 -17.82
C THR A 272 -20.06 -36.04 -16.69
N VAL A 273 -21.27 -36.05 -16.13
CA VAL A 273 -21.89 -37.19 -15.45
C VAL A 273 -23.28 -37.33 -15.98
#